data_eb45a63b30b2d7b16acac3615745c431
#
_entry.id   eb45a63b30b2d7b16acac3615745c431
#
_cell.length_a   1.000
_cell.length_b   1.000
_cell.length_c   1.000
_cell.angle_alpha   90.00
_cell.angle_beta   90.00
_cell.angle_gamma   90.00
#
_symmetry.space_group_name_H-M   'P 1'
#
loop_
_entity.id
_entity.type
_entity.pdbx_description
1 polymer ?
#
loop_
_entity_poly.entity_id
_entity_poly.type
_entity_poly.pdbx_seq_one_letter_code
_entity_poly.pdbx_strand_id
1 'polypeptide(L)'
;MANIKSAKKRILVNQTKADRNKAIRSGVKTAVKKVYAAIDANDQEAAKSALLNATSTIDKAAKKGVYHKNYASRKISRLNLAVNKMA
;
A
#
# COMPACT_ATOMS: atom_id res chain seq x y z
N MET A 1 0.21 -31.38 27.09
CA MET A 1 -0.78 -30.69 26.27
C MET A 1 -0.58 -29.17 26.18
N ALA A 2 0.62 -28.71 26.43
CA ALA A 2 1.02 -27.33 26.20
C ALA A 2 0.86 -26.91 24.73
N ASN A 3 0.90 -27.87 23.79
CA ASN A 3 0.86 -27.63 22.37
C ASN A 3 -0.47 -27.05 21.86
N ILE A 4 -1.61 -27.35 22.53
CA ILE A 4 -2.93 -26.87 22.11
C ILE A 4 -3.07 -25.35 22.37
N LYS A 5 -2.65 -24.89 23.55
CA LYS A 5 -2.68 -23.47 23.91
C LYS A 5 -1.76 -22.65 22.99
N SER A 6 -0.59 -23.21 22.69
CA SER A 6 0.38 -22.59 21.80
C SER A 6 -0.16 -22.47 20.37
N ALA A 7 -0.85 -23.51 19.86
CA ALA A 7 -1.48 -23.50 18.54
C ALA A 7 -2.60 -22.47 18.44
N LYS A 8 -3.48 -22.37 19.45
CA LYS A 8 -4.55 -21.37 19.50
C LYS A 8 -3.99 -19.95 19.50
N LYS A 9 -2.93 -19.72 20.26
CA LYS A 9 -2.27 -18.40 20.30
C LYS A 9 -1.68 -18.03 18.94
N ARG A 10 -1.08 -18.98 18.22
CA ARG A 10 -0.56 -18.77 16.86
C ARG A 10 -1.68 -18.40 15.87
N ILE A 11 -2.81 -19.08 15.94
CA ILE A 11 -3.96 -18.81 15.07
C ILE A 11 -4.45 -17.38 15.29
N LEU A 12 -4.61 -16.94 16.54
CA LEU A 12 -5.03 -15.58 16.86
C LEU A 12 -4.03 -14.53 16.35
N VAL A 13 -2.74 -14.76 16.55
CA VAL A 13 -1.68 -13.86 16.07
C VAL A 13 -1.69 -13.78 14.55
N ASN A 14 -1.84 -14.92 13.86
CA ASN A 14 -1.88 -14.96 12.40
C ASN A 14 -3.11 -14.24 11.84
N GLN A 15 -4.28 -14.39 12.47
CA GLN A 15 -5.49 -13.67 12.07
C GLN A 15 -5.32 -12.15 12.24
N THR A 16 -4.75 -11.72 13.36
CA THR A 16 -4.47 -10.30 13.61
C THR A 16 -3.54 -9.72 12.56
N LYS A 17 -2.47 -10.46 12.20
CA LYS A 17 -1.54 -10.05 11.14
C LYS A 17 -2.22 -10.00 9.78
N ALA A 18 -3.06 -10.98 9.45
CA ALA A 18 -3.78 -11.03 8.19
C ALA A 18 -4.75 -9.85 8.07
N ASP A 19 -5.50 -9.52 9.11
CA ASP A 19 -6.42 -8.39 9.15
C ASP A 19 -5.68 -7.07 8.99
N ARG A 20 -4.55 -6.90 9.67
CA ARG A 20 -3.71 -5.71 9.55
C ARG A 20 -3.14 -5.58 8.15
N ASN A 21 -2.65 -6.67 7.55
CA ASN A 21 -2.12 -6.67 6.20
C ASN A 21 -3.19 -6.34 5.18
N LYS A 22 -4.41 -6.85 5.36
CA LYS A 22 -5.56 -6.53 4.51
C LYS A 22 -5.88 -5.03 4.57
N ALA A 23 -5.90 -4.45 5.76
CA ALA A 23 -6.14 -3.01 5.94
C ALA A 23 -5.06 -2.17 5.26
N ILE A 24 -3.79 -2.56 5.39
CA ILE A 24 -2.66 -1.87 4.75
C ILE A 24 -2.76 -1.95 3.23
N ARG A 25 -3.08 -3.13 2.68
CA ARG A 25 -3.27 -3.31 1.22
C ARG A 25 -4.43 -2.48 0.70
N SER A 26 -5.53 -2.43 1.44
CA SER A 26 -6.70 -1.61 1.11
C SER A 26 -6.33 -0.13 1.08
N GLY A 27 -5.55 0.34 2.06
CA GLY A 27 -5.04 1.71 2.12
C GLY A 27 -4.17 2.05 0.92
N VAL A 28 -3.30 1.14 0.50
CA VAL A 28 -2.45 1.31 -0.70
C VAL A 28 -3.31 1.42 -1.95
N LYS A 29 -4.29 0.53 -2.12
CA LYS A 29 -5.21 0.58 -3.27
C LYS A 29 -5.97 1.89 -3.32
N THR A 30 -6.46 2.39 -2.19
CA THR A 30 -7.16 3.66 -2.10
C THR A 30 -6.25 4.82 -2.49
N ALA A 31 -5.02 4.85 -2.00
CA ALA A 31 -4.04 5.88 -2.33
C ALA A 31 -3.72 5.89 -3.83
N VAL A 32 -3.54 4.72 -4.44
CA VAL A 32 -3.30 4.58 -5.88
C VAL A 32 -4.50 5.07 -6.69
N LYS A 33 -5.71 4.72 -6.28
CA LYS A 33 -6.94 5.19 -6.94
C LYS A 33 -7.05 6.71 -6.93
N LYS A 34 -6.66 7.35 -5.84
CA LYS A 34 -6.66 8.83 -5.74
C LYS A 34 -5.71 9.47 -6.73
N VAL A 35 -4.53 8.85 -6.94
CA VAL A 35 -3.58 9.33 -7.94
C VAL A 35 -4.21 9.27 -9.34
N TYR A 36 -4.77 8.14 -9.72
CA TYR A 36 -5.38 7.97 -11.04
C TYR A 36 -6.62 8.85 -11.22
N ALA A 37 -7.42 9.03 -10.18
CA ALA A 37 -8.57 9.94 -10.23
C ALA A 37 -8.14 11.39 -10.50
N ALA A 38 -7.05 11.84 -9.88
CA ALA A 38 -6.50 13.16 -10.10
C ALA A 38 -5.94 13.29 -11.53
N ILE A 39 -5.32 12.24 -12.07
CA ILE A 39 -4.84 12.19 -13.44
C ILE A 39 -6.01 12.31 -14.43
N ASP A 40 -7.08 11.55 -14.21
CA ASP A 40 -8.27 11.58 -15.05
C ASP A 40 -8.96 12.94 -15.01
N ALA A 41 -8.95 13.60 -13.85
CA ALA A 41 -9.46 14.96 -13.70
C ALA A 41 -8.52 16.03 -14.27
N ASN A 42 -7.35 15.64 -14.74
CA ASN A 42 -6.32 16.52 -15.29
C ASN A 42 -5.87 17.61 -14.31
N ASP A 43 -5.84 17.28 -13.02
CA ASP A 43 -5.42 18.17 -11.94
C ASP A 43 -4.01 17.79 -11.49
N GLN A 44 -3.01 18.53 -11.99
CA GLN A 44 -1.59 18.26 -11.70
C GLN A 44 -1.24 18.42 -10.22
N GLU A 45 -1.78 19.43 -9.56
CA GLU A 45 -1.48 19.66 -8.14
C GLU A 45 -2.04 18.55 -7.27
N ALA A 46 -3.27 18.15 -7.50
CA ALA A 46 -3.90 17.04 -6.81
C ALA A 46 -3.15 15.73 -7.11
N ALA A 47 -2.70 15.52 -8.34
CA ALA A 47 -1.95 14.34 -8.74
C ALA A 47 -0.60 14.27 -8.01
N LYS A 48 0.12 15.36 -7.92
CA LYS A 48 1.41 15.43 -7.21
C LYS A 48 1.22 15.17 -5.71
N SER A 49 0.22 15.77 -5.10
CA SER A 49 -0.11 15.60 -3.69
C SER A 49 -0.51 14.14 -3.41
N ALA A 50 -1.37 13.58 -4.24
CA ALA A 50 -1.79 12.18 -4.14
C ALA A 50 -0.60 11.22 -4.36
N LEU A 51 0.32 11.56 -5.27
CA LEU A 51 1.53 10.77 -5.53
C LEU A 51 2.43 10.70 -4.29
N LEU A 52 2.67 11.84 -3.62
CA LEU A 52 3.46 11.87 -2.39
C LEU A 52 2.83 10.99 -1.31
N ASN A 53 1.52 11.08 -1.16
CA ASN A 53 0.75 10.28 -0.21
C ASN A 53 0.83 8.78 -0.55
N ALA A 54 0.63 8.43 -1.82
CA ALA A 54 0.71 7.04 -2.28
C ALA A 54 2.11 6.46 -2.10
N THR A 55 3.16 7.22 -2.43
CA THR A 55 4.56 6.82 -2.26
C THR A 55 4.84 6.51 -0.79
N SER A 56 4.43 7.40 0.12
CA SER A 56 4.59 7.20 1.56
C SER A 56 3.86 5.95 2.05
N THR A 57 2.62 5.76 1.60
CA THR A 57 1.79 4.62 1.98
C THR A 57 2.40 3.28 1.50
N ILE A 58 2.86 3.24 0.26
CA ILE A 58 3.50 2.06 -0.33
C ILE A 58 4.82 1.75 0.38
N ASP A 59 5.63 2.76 0.66
CA ASP A 59 6.91 2.61 1.35
C ASP A 59 6.71 2.05 2.77
N LYS A 60 5.73 2.57 3.49
CA LYS A 60 5.38 2.06 4.82
C LYS A 60 4.91 0.60 4.76
N ALA A 61 4.13 0.24 3.76
CA ALA A 61 3.67 -1.14 3.56
C ALA A 61 4.85 -2.08 3.30
N ALA A 62 5.84 -1.65 2.51
CA ALA A 62 7.05 -2.41 2.25
C ALA A 62 7.89 -2.59 3.53
N LYS A 63 8.03 -1.55 4.33
CA LYS A 63 8.75 -1.61 5.62
C LYS A 63 8.10 -2.57 6.60
N LYS A 64 6.78 -2.67 6.57
CA LYS A 64 6.04 -3.61 7.42
C LYS A 64 6.03 -5.04 6.88
N GLY A 65 6.62 -5.27 5.71
CA GLY A 65 6.71 -6.60 5.10
C GLY A 65 5.44 -7.05 4.39
N VAL A 66 4.46 -6.17 4.19
CA VAL A 66 3.22 -6.48 3.45
C VAL A 66 3.52 -6.66 1.97
N TYR A 67 4.40 -5.83 1.43
CA TYR A 67 4.87 -5.91 0.05
C TYR A 67 6.39 -6.09 0.02
N HIS A 68 6.87 -6.84 -0.97
CA HIS A 68 8.30 -6.93 -1.22
C HIS A 68 8.83 -5.58 -1.72
N LYS A 69 10.08 -5.26 -1.37
CA LYS A 69 10.76 -4.02 -1.76
C LYS A 69 10.70 -3.78 -3.28
N ASN A 70 10.91 -4.81 -4.08
CA ASN A 70 10.87 -4.70 -5.54
C ASN A 70 9.47 -4.36 -6.06
N TYR A 71 8.44 -4.93 -5.47
CA TYR A 71 7.05 -4.63 -5.81
C TYR A 71 6.72 -3.16 -5.52
N ALA A 72 7.12 -2.70 -4.33
CA ALA A 72 6.92 -1.31 -3.92
C ALA A 72 7.62 -0.33 -4.87
N SER A 73 8.87 -0.61 -5.23
CA SER A 73 9.64 0.22 -6.17
C SER A 73 8.98 0.29 -7.54
N ARG A 74 8.47 -0.81 -8.06
CA ARG A 74 7.75 -0.85 -9.34
C ARG A 74 6.47 -0.04 -9.30
N LYS A 75 5.69 -0.17 -8.24
CA LYS A 75 4.45 0.61 -8.06
C LYS A 75 4.72 2.10 -8.04
N ILE A 76 5.69 2.51 -7.25
CA ILE A 76 6.08 3.92 -7.13
C ILE A 76 6.57 4.46 -8.48
N SER A 77 7.40 3.71 -9.18
CA SER A 77 7.91 4.09 -10.50
C SER A 77 6.78 4.28 -11.50
N ARG A 78 5.81 3.36 -11.56
CA ARG A 78 4.65 3.47 -12.45
C ARG A 78 3.80 4.70 -12.16
N LEU A 79 3.58 4.98 -10.88
CA LEU A 79 2.82 6.16 -10.46
C LEU A 79 3.54 7.45 -10.85
N ASN A 80 4.85 7.51 -10.64
CA ASN A 80 5.67 8.65 -11.05
C ASN A 80 5.58 8.90 -12.56
N LEU A 81 5.69 7.85 -13.37
CA LEU A 81 5.58 7.94 -14.82
C LEU A 81 4.20 8.45 -15.24
N ALA A 82 3.13 7.93 -14.62
CA ALA A 82 1.77 8.33 -14.91
C ALA A 82 1.53 9.82 -14.63
N VAL A 83 2.04 10.33 -13.51
CA VAL A 83 1.94 11.74 -13.12
C VAL A 83 2.77 12.62 -14.06
N ASN A 84 3.98 12.18 -14.41
CA ASN A 84 4.87 12.93 -15.30
C ASN A 84 4.28 13.08 -16.71
N LYS A 85 3.47 12.14 -17.17
CA LYS A 85 2.80 12.20 -18.48
C LYS A 85 1.69 13.25 -18.55
N MET A 86 1.26 13.78 -17.41
CA MET A 86 0.21 14.80 -17.37
C MET A 86 0.66 16.17 -17.89
N ALA A 87 1.92 16.39 -18.04
CA ALA A 87 2.43 17.70 -18.45
C ALA A 87 1.96 18.18 -19.86
#